data_25158388923afce6b2fb04266e3e2980
#
_entry.id   25158388923afce6b2fb04266e3e2980
#
_cell.length_a   1.000
_cell.length_b   1.000
_cell.length_c   1.000
_cell.angle_alpha   90.00
_cell.angle_beta   90.00
_cell.angle_gamma   90.00
#
_symmetry.space_group_name_H-M   'P 1'
#
loop_
_entity.id
_entity.type
_entity.pdbx_description
1 polymer ?
#
loop_
_entity_poly.entity_id
_entity_poly.type
_entity_poly.pdbx_seq_one_letter_code
_entity_poly.pdbx_strand_id
1 'polypeptide(L)'
;MKPNYKPPFLKFVKKQHKPFQLVIEDAVEDVCADPNLGEAKTGDLQGIWVHKFTHNRQEYLMAYRPPTDEELKAEGVEIELLLIDFYQIGSHENFYADLKNYLKS
;
A
#
# COMPACT_ATOMS: atom_id res chain seq x y z
N MET A 1 3.64 -1.46 13.09
CA MET A 1 2.81 -0.53 12.31
C MET A 1 1.53 -1.24 11.90
N LYS A 2 0.46 -0.49 11.79
CA LYS A 2 -0.87 -1.02 11.47
C LYS A 2 -1.33 -0.53 10.11
N PRO A 3 -2.07 -1.36 9.35
CA PRO A 3 -2.61 -0.90 8.07
C PRO A 3 -3.83 -0.01 8.25
N ASN A 4 -3.90 1.02 7.41
CA ASN A 4 -5.07 1.87 7.28
C ASN A 4 -5.50 1.83 5.82
N TYR A 5 -6.65 1.23 5.54
CA TYR A 5 -7.11 1.00 4.17
C TYR A 5 -7.95 2.14 3.65
N LYS A 6 -7.55 2.68 2.51
CA LYS A 6 -8.35 3.71 1.82
C LYS A 6 -9.43 3.05 0.95
N PRO A 7 -10.49 3.79 0.61
CA PRO A 7 -11.63 3.22 -0.12
C PRO A 7 -11.31 2.43 -1.38
N PRO A 8 -10.40 2.89 -2.27
CA PRO A 8 -10.09 2.09 -3.48
C PRO A 8 -9.49 0.73 -3.16
N PHE A 9 -8.66 0.67 -2.11
CA PHE A 9 -8.06 -0.59 -1.68
C PHE A 9 -9.12 -1.56 -1.19
N LEU A 10 -9.97 -1.11 -0.29
CA LEU A 10 -11.06 -1.94 0.25
C LEU A 10 -12.00 -2.41 -0.84
N LYS A 11 -12.32 -1.53 -1.78
CA LYS A 11 -13.22 -1.85 -2.88
C LYS A 11 -12.67 -2.96 -3.76
N PHE A 12 -11.36 -2.92 -4.04
CA PHE A 12 -10.69 -3.97 -4.79
C PHE A 12 -10.74 -5.30 -4.05
N VAL A 13 -10.37 -5.31 -2.76
CA VAL A 13 -10.31 -6.53 -1.96
C VAL A 13 -11.66 -7.21 -1.86
N LYS A 14 -12.73 -6.44 -1.67
CA LYS A 14 -14.10 -6.98 -1.53
C LYS A 14 -14.56 -7.75 -2.75
N LYS A 15 -14.02 -7.45 -3.91
CA LYS A 15 -14.39 -8.12 -5.17
C LYS A 15 -13.64 -9.42 -5.40
N GLN A 16 -12.64 -9.74 -4.57
CA GLN A 16 -11.77 -10.88 -4.82
C GLN A 16 -12.26 -12.13 -4.10
N HIS A 17 -11.93 -13.29 -4.68
CA HIS A 17 -12.15 -14.58 -4.03
C HIS A 17 -11.25 -14.73 -2.81
N LYS A 18 -11.68 -15.55 -1.85
CA LYS A 18 -10.98 -15.72 -0.58
C LYS A 18 -9.49 -16.06 -0.73
N PRO A 19 -9.07 -16.97 -1.62
CA PRO A 19 -7.64 -17.26 -1.75
C PRO A 19 -6.80 -16.04 -2.11
N PHE A 20 -7.31 -15.16 -2.99
CA PHE A 20 -6.61 -13.95 -3.35
C PHE A 20 -6.62 -12.94 -2.20
N GLN A 21 -7.73 -12.84 -1.47
CA GLN A 21 -7.79 -11.97 -0.28
C GLN A 21 -6.70 -12.34 0.73
N LEU A 22 -6.45 -13.62 0.92
CA LEU A 22 -5.39 -14.09 1.82
C LEU A 22 -3.99 -13.71 1.31
N VAL A 23 -3.76 -13.79 0.01
CA VAL A 23 -2.49 -13.36 -0.60
C VAL A 23 -2.28 -11.85 -0.40
N ILE A 24 -3.34 -11.07 -0.57
CA ILE A 24 -3.28 -9.61 -0.34
C ILE A 24 -2.98 -9.32 1.12
N GLU A 25 -3.61 -10.04 2.05
CA GLU A 25 -3.37 -9.87 3.48
C GLU A 25 -1.90 -10.16 3.83
N ASP A 26 -1.34 -11.24 3.28
CA ASP A 26 0.08 -11.56 3.47
C ASP A 26 0.98 -10.45 2.94
N ALA A 27 0.66 -9.89 1.77
CA ALA A 27 1.44 -8.78 1.20
C ALA A 27 1.37 -7.53 2.08
N VAL A 28 0.20 -7.24 2.65
CA VAL A 28 0.04 -6.13 3.61
C VAL A 28 0.89 -6.37 4.85
N GLU A 29 0.87 -7.58 5.39
CA GLU A 29 1.67 -7.93 6.56
C GLU A 29 3.17 -7.77 6.28
N ASP A 30 3.62 -8.18 5.10
CA ASP A 30 5.02 -8.03 4.70
C ASP A 30 5.44 -6.56 4.67
N VAL A 31 4.59 -5.68 4.14
CA VAL A 31 4.84 -4.24 4.11
C VAL A 31 4.84 -3.66 5.53
N CYS A 32 3.92 -4.09 6.37
CA CYS A 32 3.86 -3.61 7.76
C CYS A 32 5.10 -4.04 8.57
N ALA A 33 5.67 -5.20 8.23
CA ALA A 33 6.91 -5.68 8.85
C ALA A 33 8.15 -4.94 8.33
N ASP A 34 8.11 -4.53 7.06
CA ASP A 34 9.22 -3.80 6.42
C ASP A 34 8.67 -2.75 5.45
N PRO A 35 8.41 -1.53 5.93
CA PRO A 35 7.83 -0.48 5.07
C PRO A 35 8.70 -0.09 3.87
N ASN A 36 9.98 -0.45 3.87
CA ASN A 36 10.88 -0.19 2.75
C ASN A 36 10.90 -1.33 1.72
N LEU A 37 10.00 -2.30 1.88
CA LEU A 37 9.94 -3.45 0.99
C LEU A 37 9.63 -3.08 -0.47
N GLY A 38 8.77 -2.09 -0.68
CA GLY A 38 8.42 -1.63 -2.00
C GLY A 38 9.45 -0.67 -2.58
N GLU A 39 9.09 -0.04 -3.69
CA GLU A 39 9.92 0.94 -4.38
C GLU A 39 9.34 2.34 -4.14
N ALA A 40 10.19 3.24 -3.66
CA ALA A 40 9.80 4.64 -3.45
C ALA A 40 9.59 5.33 -4.79
N LYS A 41 8.48 6.04 -4.93
CA LYS A 41 8.17 6.79 -6.16
C LYS A 41 8.59 8.26 -6.00
N THR A 42 8.73 8.93 -7.13
CA THR A 42 9.16 10.33 -7.20
C THR A 42 8.14 11.15 -7.99
N GLY A 43 8.41 12.47 -8.13
CA GLY A 43 7.53 13.35 -8.88
C GLY A 43 6.14 13.46 -8.25
N ASP A 44 5.11 13.27 -9.05
CA ASP A 44 3.70 13.37 -8.61
C ASP A 44 3.33 12.37 -7.53
N LEU A 45 4.11 11.30 -7.39
CA LEU A 45 3.86 10.23 -6.41
C LEU A 45 4.88 10.22 -5.27
N GLN A 46 5.59 11.32 -5.06
CA GLN A 46 6.56 11.40 -3.96
C GLN A 46 5.88 11.11 -2.63
N GLY A 47 6.53 10.27 -1.81
CA GLY A 47 5.96 9.80 -0.56
C GLY A 47 5.17 8.51 -0.67
N ILE A 48 4.84 8.10 -1.89
CA ILE A 48 4.16 6.82 -2.15
C ILE A 48 5.21 5.77 -2.49
N TRP A 49 4.98 4.57 -1.97
CA TRP A 49 5.78 3.38 -2.28
C TRP A 49 4.88 2.36 -2.96
N VAL A 50 5.45 1.54 -3.81
CA VAL A 50 4.71 0.49 -4.52
C VAL A 50 5.41 -0.84 -4.30
N HIS A 51 4.66 -1.79 -3.75
CA HIS A 51 5.09 -3.17 -3.58
C HIS A 51 4.48 -4.04 -4.68
N LYS A 52 5.30 -4.87 -5.31
CA LYS A 52 4.86 -5.80 -6.35
C LYS A 52 4.75 -7.21 -5.77
N PHE A 53 3.69 -7.90 -6.13
CA PHE A 53 3.53 -9.30 -5.76
C PHE A 53 2.78 -10.04 -6.85
N THR A 54 2.86 -11.36 -6.84
CA THR A 54 2.30 -12.20 -7.90
C THR A 54 1.23 -13.13 -7.33
N HIS A 55 0.14 -13.29 -8.07
CA HIS A 55 -0.90 -14.26 -7.77
C HIS A 55 -1.41 -14.85 -9.08
N ASN A 56 -1.45 -16.18 -9.19
CA ASN A 56 -1.89 -16.88 -10.41
C ASN A 56 -1.19 -16.36 -11.67
N ARG A 57 0.13 -16.19 -11.60
CA ARG A 57 0.98 -15.73 -12.71
C ARG A 57 0.72 -14.29 -13.13
N GLN A 58 -0.11 -13.56 -12.41
CA GLN A 58 -0.38 -12.15 -12.65
C GLN A 58 0.36 -11.31 -11.63
N GLU A 59 1.07 -10.28 -12.10
CA GLU A 59 1.70 -9.32 -11.21
C GLU A 59 0.70 -8.25 -10.79
N TYR A 60 0.70 -7.93 -9.49
CA TYR A 60 -0.12 -6.88 -8.91
C TYR A 60 0.75 -5.85 -8.24
N LEU A 61 0.24 -4.64 -8.21
CA LEU A 61 0.88 -3.49 -7.56
C LEU A 61 0.05 -3.06 -6.36
N MET A 62 0.74 -2.68 -5.29
CA MET A 62 0.11 -2.22 -4.05
C MET A 62 0.76 -0.89 -3.66
N ALA A 63 -0.01 0.20 -3.71
CA ALA A 63 0.47 1.53 -3.37
C ALA A 63 0.19 1.82 -1.90
N TYR A 64 1.22 2.30 -1.19
CA TYR A 64 1.10 2.62 0.22
C TYR A 64 1.96 3.82 0.57
N ARG A 65 1.66 4.43 1.70
CA ARG A 65 2.44 5.53 2.26
C ARG A 65 2.87 5.15 3.67
N PRO A 66 4.16 4.88 3.88
CA PRO A 66 4.67 4.63 5.23
C PRO A 66 4.79 5.94 6.01
N PRO A 67 4.93 5.87 7.34
CA PRO A 67 5.25 7.05 8.13
C PRO A 67 6.55 7.70 7.65
N THR A 68 6.64 9.01 7.75
CA THR A 68 7.85 9.75 7.42
C THR A 68 8.92 9.55 8.49
N ASP A 69 10.18 9.87 8.16
CA ASP A 69 11.27 9.83 9.14
C ASP A 69 10.98 10.76 10.33
N GLU A 70 10.37 11.91 10.07
CA GLU A 70 9.98 12.85 11.13
C GLU A 70 8.95 12.23 12.07
N GLU A 71 7.95 11.52 11.53
CA GLU A 71 6.96 10.84 12.35
C GLU A 71 7.59 9.72 13.19
N LEU A 72 8.53 8.97 12.58
CA LEU A 72 9.23 7.88 13.27
C LEU A 72 10.11 8.38 14.43
N LYS A 73 10.64 9.60 14.32
CA LYS A 73 11.55 10.18 15.29
C LYS A 73 10.84 11.06 16.31
N ALA A 74 9.54 11.32 16.14
CA ALA A 74 8.79 12.19 17.04
C ALA A 74 8.81 11.65 18.46
N GLU A 75 8.98 12.55 19.42
CA GLU A 75 9.03 12.20 20.84
C GLU A 75 7.68 11.65 21.29
N GLY A 76 7.72 10.56 22.04
CA GLY A 76 6.51 9.93 22.58
C GLY A 76 5.78 9.03 21.59
N VAL A 77 6.34 8.84 20.40
CA VAL A 77 5.71 7.97 19.40
C VAL A 77 5.95 6.50 19.72
N GLU A 78 4.87 5.72 19.67
CA GLU A 78 4.95 4.26 19.69
C GLU A 78 4.85 3.78 18.26
N ILE A 79 5.94 3.24 17.71
CA ILE A 79 6.01 2.80 16.32
C ILE A 79 4.91 1.80 15.99
N GLU A 80 4.56 0.93 16.91
CA GLU A 80 3.53 -0.08 16.71
C GLU A 80 2.15 0.51 16.42
N LEU A 81 1.90 1.75 16.86
CA LEU A 81 0.62 2.43 16.66
C LEU A 81 0.61 3.31 15.41
N LEU A 82 1.76 3.50 14.77
CA LEU A 82 1.80 4.26 13.52
C LEU A 82 1.08 3.51 12.40
N LEU A 83 0.45 4.27 11.52
CA LEU A 83 -0.33 3.73 10.42
C LEU A 83 0.44 3.78 9.11
N ILE A 84 0.29 2.73 8.31
CA ILE A 84 0.66 2.73 6.90
C ILE A 84 -0.63 2.84 6.12
N ASP A 85 -0.76 3.88 5.30
CA ASP A 85 -1.93 4.07 4.45
C ASP A 85 -1.79 3.21 3.20
N PHE A 86 -2.74 2.30 2.98
CA PHE A 86 -2.83 1.52 1.75
C PHE A 86 -3.87 2.13 0.85
N TYR A 87 -3.42 2.69 -0.28
CA TYR A 87 -4.27 3.47 -1.17
C TYR A 87 -4.95 2.65 -2.24
N GLN A 88 -4.19 1.79 -2.90
CA GLN A 88 -4.70 1.13 -4.09
C GLN A 88 -3.95 -0.17 -4.35
N ILE A 89 -4.66 -1.10 -4.97
CA ILE A 89 -4.12 -2.38 -5.39
C ILE A 89 -4.74 -2.71 -6.75
N GLY A 90 -3.96 -3.30 -7.64
CA GLY A 90 -4.44 -3.69 -8.96
C GLY A 90 -3.33 -4.17 -9.85
N SER A 91 -3.69 -4.57 -11.08
CA SER A 91 -2.72 -4.91 -12.11
C SER A 91 -2.08 -3.64 -12.68
N HIS A 92 -1.06 -3.80 -13.51
CA HIS A 92 -0.36 -2.65 -14.12
C HIS A 92 -1.27 -1.74 -14.94
N GLU A 93 -2.28 -2.30 -15.57
CA GLU A 93 -3.16 -1.55 -16.45
C GLU A 93 -3.91 -0.48 -15.65
N ASN A 94 -3.75 0.77 -16.06
CA ASN A 94 -4.39 1.94 -15.45
C ASN A 94 -4.06 2.19 -13.96
N PHE A 95 -3.20 1.37 -13.36
CA PHE A 95 -2.90 1.50 -11.92
C PHE A 95 -2.43 2.91 -11.54
N TYR A 96 -1.42 3.42 -12.24
CA TYR A 96 -0.83 4.73 -11.90
C TYR A 96 -1.78 5.88 -12.23
N ALA A 97 -2.52 5.79 -13.33
CA ALA A 97 -3.51 6.82 -13.69
C ALA A 97 -4.61 6.90 -12.62
N ASP A 98 -5.14 5.76 -12.22
CA ASP A 98 -6.19 5.69 -11.19
C ASP A 98 -5.68 6.19 -9.83
N LEU A 99 -4.45 5.83 -9.47
CA LEU A 99 -3.82 6.28 -8.23
C LEU A 99 -3.66 7.81 -8.21
N LYS A 100 -3.15 8.38 -9.30
CA LYS A 100 -2.99 9.84 -9.40
C LYS A 100 -4.32 10.56 -9.32
N ASN A 101 -5.35 10.03 -9.96
CA ASN A 101 -6.69 10.61 -9.91
C ASN A 101 -7.25 10.57 -8.48
N TYR A 102 -7.08 9.47 -7.77
CA TYR A 102 -7.53 9.37 -6.39
C TYR A 102 -6.81 10.38 -5.50
N LEU A 103 -5.50 10.50 -5.63
CA LEU A 103 -4.70 11.39 -4.79
C LEU A 103 -5.00 12.89 -5.03
N LYS A 104 -5.55 13.24 -6.19
CA LYS A 104 -5.95 14.62 -6.51
C LYS A 104 -7.32 15.00 -5.95
N SER A 105 -8.10 14.02 -5.56
CA SER A 105 -9.49 14.25 -5.09
C SER A 105 -9.54 14.83 -3.69
#